data_5761c633f6a0dbe384a5eb893fe9934f
#
_entry.id   5761c633f6a0dbe384a5eb893fe9934f
#
_cell.length_a   1.000
_cell.length_b   1.000
_cell.length_c   1.000
_cell.angle_alpha   90.00
_cell.angle_beta   90.00
_cell.angle_gamma   90.00
#
_symmetry.space_group_name_H-M   'P 1'
#
loop_
_entity.id
_entity.type
_entity.pdbx_description
1 polymer ?
#
loop_
_entity_poly.entity_id
_entity_poly.type
_entity_poly.pdbx_seq_one_letter_code
_entity_poly.pdbx_strand_id
1 'polypeptide(L)'
;MRTMLAIFAAVVLLTATGAHAQRVPYTPVVTPNGATLEWQMVKGVKEFHLTVEEIEWEIAPGMKIHAWGYNGRTPGPTIEAVEGDRVRILVTNKLPAPTAVHWHGLILPSGMDGVAGLSQPVIQPGETFAYEFTLKQHGTQMYHSHGDEMVQIGLGAMGFFVIHPRKAPYKIDRDFALFVNEWAVEPGASRPDPNVMTDFNIFTFNSRAFPGTAPLVAKTGDRVRIRIGNIGQESHPIHLHGHSFKIVATDGGDIPVSAQGPATTVLVSPGQTADIEIIANAGDWALHCHRRHHPMNPMGHDTPNVIGVNQAGLEDSIRALLPGYMAMGEHGMHDMMDMNMEGPENTLPMMGGDGPFGSIGMGGMFTILKVRDKITDYNVDPGWYANPPGTVAHRVDGPPQAAQEDVEYTCPMHPEVLSKTPGNCPKCGMKLVPVQKKSGN
;
A
#
# COMPACT_ATOMS: atom_id res chain seq x y z
N MET A 1 72.81 -35.22 -13.08
CA MET A 1 72.01 -34.16 -13.78
C MET A 1 70.61 -34.24 -13.26
N ARG A 2 70.20 -33.25 -12.39
CA ARG A 2 68.86 -33.10 -11.83
C ARG A 2 68.22 -31.86 -12.44
N THR A 3 67.22 -32.09 -13.25
CA THR A 3 66.44 -31.03 -13.93
C THR A 3 65.39 -30.48 -12.97
N MET A 4 65.52 -29.22 -12.56
CA MET A 4 64.47 -28.48 -11.79
C MET A 4 63.41 -27.99 -12.75
N LEU A 5 62.17 -28.40 -12.51
CA LEU A 5 60.99 -27.85 -13.17
C LEU A 5 60.49 -26.66 -12.32
N ALA A 6 60.51 -25.45 -12.89
CA ALA A 6 59.94 -24.27 -12.26
C ALA A 6 58.46 -24.18 -12.67
N ILE A 7 57.55 -24.23 -11.69
CA ILE A 7 56.13 -23.99 -11.87
C ILE A 7 55.88 -22.49 -11.65
N PHE A 8 55.49 -21.77 -12.72
CA PHE A 8 54.96 -20.41 -12.65
C PHE A 8 53.49 -20.45 -12.24
N ALA A 9 53.19 -20.02 -11.02
CA ALA A 9 51.79 -19.77 -10.61
C ALA A 9 51.40 -18.38 -11.09
N ALA A 10 50.49 -18.32 -12.05
CA ALA A 10 49.86 -17.08 -12.46
C ALA A 10 48.81 -16.70 -11.43
N VAL A 11 49.06 -15.63 -10.66
CA VAL A 11 48.06 -15.00 -9.79
C VAL A 11 47.13 -14.15 -10.66
N VAL A 12 45.90 -14.61 -10.88
CA VAL A 12 44.83 -13.80 -11.48
C VAL A 12 44.30 -12.87 -10.40
N LEU A 13 44.68 -11.59 -10.44
CA LEU A 13 44.02 -10.55 -9.65
C LEU A 13 42.61 -10.30 -10.26
N LEU A 14 41.60 -10.85 -9.63
CA LEU A 14 40.22 -10.39 -9.82
C LEU A 14 40.10 -9.01 -9.21
N THR A 15 40.18 -7.96 -10.03
CA THR A 15 39.73 -6.62 -9.64
C THR A 15 38.21 -6.65 -9.53
N ALA A 16 37.70 -6.73 -8.33
CA ALA A 16 36.31 -6.43 -8.04
C ALA A 16 36.09 -4.95 -8.42
N THR A 17 35.50 -4.70 -9.59
CA THR A 17 34.96 -3.40 -9.94
C THR A 17 33.77 -3.15 -9.03
N GLY A 18 34.00 -2.44 -7.93
CA GLY A 18 32.93 -1.92 -7.09
C GLY A 18 31.97 -1.12 -7.99
N ALA A 19 30.73 -1.55 -8.06
CA ALA A 19 29.67 -0.77 -8.70
C ALA A 19 29.59 0.57 -7.94
N HIS A 20 30.13 1.63 -8.55
CA HIS A 20 29.90 2.98 -8.06
C HIS A 20 28.42 3.25 -8.23
N ALA A 21 27.66 3.36 -7.13
CA ALA A 21 26.28 3.81 -7.15
C ALA A 21 26.24 5.15 -7.90
N GLN A 22 25.65 5.16 -9.07
CA GLN A 22 25.58 6.33 -9.94
C GLN A 22 24.72 7.38 -9.22
N ARG A 23 25.28 8.56 -8.93
CA ARG A 23 24.55 9.62 -8.24
C ARG A 23 23.47 10.17 -9.16
N VAL A 24 22.20 9.84 -8.85
CA VAL A 24 21.04 10.31 -9.59
C VAL A 24 20.63 11.73 -9.11
N PRO A 25 20.08 12.58 -9.98
CA PRO A 25 19.73 13.98 -9.66
C PRO A 25 18.38 14.10 -8.94
N TYR A 26 17.81 13.01 -8.43
CA TYR A 26 16.49 12.94 -7.81
C TYR A 26 16.55 12.08 -6.53
N THR A 27 15.52 12.16 -5.70
CA THR A 27 15.30 11.21 -4.59
C THR A 27 14.79 9.90 -5.17
N PRO A 28 15.53 8.78 -5.02
CA PRO A 28 15.08 7.49 -5.54
C PRO A 28 13.73 7.07 -4.95
N VAL A 29 12.92 6.44 -5.78
CA VAL A 29 11.65 5.86 -5.36
C VAL A 29 11.91 4.56 -4.59
N VAL A 30 11.31 4.44 -3.42
CA VAL A 30 11.30 3.20 -2.64
C VAL A 30 9.96 2.51 -2.89
N THR A 31 9.99 1.36 -3.52
CA THR A 31 8.83 0.46 -3.63
C THR A 31 8.93 -0.55 -2.49
N PRO A 32 8.16 -0.42 -1.39
CA PRO A 32 8.20 -1.39 -0.30
C PRO A 32 8.01 -2.83 -0.80
N ASN A 33 8.86 -3.76 -0.36
CA ASN A 33 8.95 -5.14 -0.86
C ASN A 33 9.35 -5.26 -2.35
N GLY A 34 9.57 -4.16 -3.04
CA GLY A 34 9.93 -4.08 -4.45
C GLY A 34 11.43 -3.90 -4.70
N ALA A 35 11.76 -3.48 -5.92
CA ALA A 35 13.10 -3.08 -6.32
C ALA A 35 13.04 -2.03 -7.42
N THR A 36 14.16 -1.34 -7.65
CA THR A 36 14.37 -0.47 -8.81
C THR A 36 15.09 -1.25 -9.90
N LEU A 37 14.70 -1.06 -11.16
CA LEU A 37 15.36 -1.66 -12.31
C LEU A 37 16.67 -0.93 -12.62
N GLU A 38 17.78 -1.66 -12.57
CA GLU A 38 19.08 -1.12 -12.95
C GLU A 38 19.17 -0.87 -14.46
N TRP A 39 19.98 0.09 -14.85
CA TRP A 39 20.21 0.45 -16.23
C TRP A 39 21.70 0.66 -16.53
N GLN A 40 22.04 0.56 -17.79
CA GLN A 40 23.39 0.83 -18.28
C GLN A 40 23.34 1.92 -19.36
N MET A 41 24.40 2.73 -19.45
CA MET A 41 24.54 3.71 -20.52
C MET A 41 25.17 3.03 -21.74
N VAL A 42 24.38 2.80 -22.78
CA VAL A 42 24.83 2.17 -24.03
C VAL A 42 24.71 3.18 -25.17
N LYS A 43 25.83 3.71 -25.66
CA LYS A 43 25.90 4.71 -26.75
C LYS A 43 24.98 5.92 -26.54
N GLY A 44 24.92 6.43 -25.31
CA GLY A 44 24.11 7.59 -24.94
C GLY A 44 22.62 7.32 -24.71
N VAL A 45 22.22 6.05 -24.64
CA VAL A 45 20.87 5.59 -24.33
C VAL A 45 20.89 4.85 -22.99
N LYS A 46 19.95 5.14 -22.11
CA LYS A 46 19.72 4.33 -20.90
C LYS A 46 19.08 3.01 -21.30
N GLU A 47 19.80 1.92 -21.16
CA GLU A 47 19.30 0.60 -21.49
C GLU A 47 18.89 -0.18 -20.24
N PHE A 48 17.65 -0.68 -20.26
CA PHE A 48 17.04 -1.50 -19.24
C PHE A 48 16.77 -2.90 -19.78
N HIS A 49 16.87 -3.92 -18.92
CA HIS A 49 16.54 -5.30 -19.26
C HIS A 49 15.38 -5.79 -18.40
N LEU A 50 14.25 -6.05 -19.02
CA LEU A 50 13.01 -6.49 -18.38
C LEU A 50 12.69 -7.90 -18.89
N THR A 51 12.60 -8.87 -17.98
CA THR A 51 12.22 -10.24 -18.30
C THR A 51 10.87 -10.54 -17.68
N VAL A 52 9.88 -10.90 -18.47
CA VAL A 52 8.61 -11.41 -17.97
C VAL A 52 8.67 -12.94 -17.85
N GLU A 53 8.26 -13.47 -16.69
CA GLU A 53 8.45 -14.89 -16.35
C GLU A 53 7.44 -15.36 -15.29
N GLU A 54 7.26 -16.68 -15.21
CA GLU A 54 6.55 -17.33 -14.11
C GLU A 54 7.39 -17.25 -12.84
N ILE A 55 6.77 -16.93 -11.71
CA ILE A 55 7.43 -16.76 -10.42
C ILE A 55 6.65 -17.43 -9.29
N GLU A 56 7.35 -17.90 -8.27
CA GLU A 56 6.77 -18.15 -6.96
C GLU A 56 6.86 -16.88 -6.13
N TRP A 57 5.73 -16.40 -5.62
CA TRP A 57 5.65 -15.17 -4.86
C TRP A 57 4.97 -15.40 -3.51
N GLU A 58 5.60 -14.97 -2.43
CA GLU A 58 5.00 -14.99 -1.11
C GLU A 58 4.11 -13.76 -0.96
N ILE A 59 2.79 -13.92 -1.07
CA ILE A 59 1.81 -12.83 -1.02
C ILE A 59 1.51 -12.37 0.41
N ALA A 60 1.67 -13.28 1.38
CA ALA A 60 1.58 -13.03 2.81
C ALA A 60 2.51 -14.02 3.54
N PRO A 61 2.90 -13.78 4.80
CA PRO A 61 3.72 -14.72 5.54
C PRO A 61 3.12 -16.13 5.53
N GLY A 62 3.88 -17.10 5.00
CA GLY A 62 3.45 -18.49 4.88
C GLY A 62 2.51 -18.80 3.72
N MET A 63 2.04 -17.82 2.95
CA MET A 63 1.21 -18.02 1.77
C MET A 63 1.98 -17.69 0.49
N LYS A 64 2.13 -18.66 -0.40
CA LYS A 64 2.83 -18.56 -1.67
C LYS A 64 1.90 -18.79 -2.84
N ILE A 65 2.09 -17.99 -3.89
CA ILE A 65 1.33 -18.09 -5.13
C ILE A 65 2.26 -18.26 -6.33
N HIS A 66 1.77 -18.94 -7.37
CA HIS A 66 2.38 -18.98 -8.69
C HIS A 66 1.85 -17.81 -9.51
N ALA A 67 2.60 -16.74 -9.52
CA ALA A 67 2.30 -15.49 -10.22
C ALA A 67 3.11 -15.37 -11.52
N TRP A 68 2.79 -14.38 -12.33
CA TRP A 68 3.60 -13.92 -13.44
C TRP A 68 4.12 -12.53 -13.12
N GLY A 69 5.40 -12.29 -13.40
CA GLY A 69 6.00 -11.02 -12.99
C GLY A 69 7.19 -10.64 -13.87
N TYR A 70 7.81 -9.53 -13.50
CA TYR A 70 9.00 -9.06 -14.20
C TYR A 70 10.22 -9.17 -13.29
N ASN A 71 11.31 -9.73 -13.84
CA ASN A 71 12.60 -9.90 -13.12
C ASN A 71 12.42 -10.57 -11.75
N GLY A 72 11.69 -11.69 -11.71
CA GLY A 72 11.48 -12.50 -10.52
C GLY A 72 10.54 -11.92 -9.46
N ARG A 73 9.70 -10.92 -9.79
CA ARG A 73 8.84 -10.25 -8.81
C ARG A 73 7.54 -9.67 -9.37
N THR A 74 6.60 -9.48 -8.49
CA THR A 74 5.37 -8.70 -8.70
C THR A 74 5.15 -7.75 -7.49
N PRO A 75 4.89 -6.44 -7.68
CA PRO A 75 5.05 -5.76 -8.97
C PRO A 75 6.50 -5.87 -9.46
N GLY A 76 6.68 -5.81 -10.78
CA GLY A 76 7.99 -5.75 -11.40
C GLY A 76 8.82 -4.57 -10.90
N PRO A 77 10.13 -4.55 -11.15
CA PRO A 77 11.00 -3.50 -10.64
C PRO A 77 10.60 -2.13 -11.19
N THR A 78 10.59 -1.11 -10.33
CA THR A 78 10.31 0.27 -10.73
C THR A 78 11.37 0.76 -11.70
N ILE A 79 10.94 1.21 -12.89
CA ILE A 79 11.80 1.88 -13.85
C ILE A 79 11.88 3.35 -13.45
N GLU A 80 13.09 3.87 -13.25
CA GLU A 80 13.32 5.28 -12.96
C GLU A 80 14.17 5.95 -14.03
N ALA A 81 13.69 7.06 -14.56
CA ALA A 81 14.42 7.88 -15.53
C ALA A 81 14.09 9.36 -15.35
N VAL A 82 14.75 10.22 -16.11
CA VAL A 82 14.53 11.67 -16.06
C VAL A 82 13.90 12.13 -17.38
N GLU A 83 13.00 13.09 -17.29
CA GLU A 83 12.43 13.77 -18.46
C GLU A 83 13.53 14.18 -19.45
N GLY A 84 13.37 13.79 -20.71
CA GLY A 84 14.34 14.00 -21.78
C GLY A 84 15.40 12.91 -21.93
N ASP A 85 15.43 11.91 -21.06
CA ASP A 85 16.27 10.74 -21.27
C ASP A 85 15.80 9.96 -22.50
N ARG A 86 16.76 9.48 -23.28
CA ARG A 86 16.53 8.45 -24.29
C ARG A 86 16.69 7.11 -23.61
N VAL A 87 15.64 6.30 -23.64
CA VAL A 87 15.60 4.99 -23.01
C VAL A 87 15.47 3.90 -24.06
N ARG A 88 16.08 2.75 -23.80
CA ARG A 88 15.87 1.47 -24.50
C ARG A 88 15.51 0.43 -23.47
N ILE A 89 14.38 -0.23 -23.65
CA ILE A 89 13.95 -1.29 -22.77
C ILE A 89 13.90 -2.57 -23.60
N LEU A 90 14.76 -3.52 -23.25
CA LEU A 90 14.80 -4.85 -23.84
C LEU A 90 13.88 -5.76 -23.03
N VAL A 91 12.77 -6.18 -23.64
CA VAL A 91 11.79 -7.05 -23.01
C VAL A 91 11.95 -8.47 -23.52
N THR A 92 12.33 -9.37 -22.63
CA THR A 92 12.47 -10.80 -22.93
C THR A 92 11.27 -11.56 -22.38
N ASN A 93 10.59 -12.33 -23.24
CA ASN A 93 9.49 -13.19 -22.85
C ASN A 93 9.99 -14.59 -22.46
N LYS A 94 9.87 -14.95 -21.17
CA LYS A 94 10.09 -16.30 -20.66
C LYS A 94 8.79 -16.99 -20.20
N LEU A 95 7.63 -16.36 -20.44
CA LEU A 95 6.35 -17.02 -20.19
C LEU A 95 6.12 -18.17 -21.18
N PRO A 96 5.27 -19.14 -20.85
CA PRO A 96 4.83 -20.17 -21.77
C PRO A 96 3.84 -19.65 -22.84
N ALA A 97 3.43 -18.39 -22.75
CA ALA A 97 2.46 -17.74 -23.64
C ALA A 97 3.06 -16.49 -24.31
N PRO A 98 2.53 -16.07 -25.48
CA PRO A 98 2.89 -14.79 -26.07
C PRO A 98 2.54 -13.63 -25.17
N THR A 99 3.30 -12.52 -25.26
CA THR A 99 3.08 -11.31 -24.49
C THR A 99 3.35 -10.05 -25.33
N ALA A 100 3.08 -8.90 -24.77
CA ALA A 100 3.56 -7.59 -25.17
C ALA A 100 3.61 -6.71 -23.90
N VAL A 101 4.32 -5.58 -23.92
CA VAL A 101 4.36 -4.65 -22.78
C VAL A 101 3.90 -3.28 -23.22
N HIS A 102 2.84 -2.81 -22.59
CA HIS A 102 2.33 -1.45 -22.77
C HIS A 102 2.95 -0.51 -21.72
N TRP A 103 3.34 0.66 -22.18
CA TRP A 103 3.90 1.74 -21.37
C TRP A 103 2.79 2.72 -21.02
N HIS A 104 2.03 2.37 -20.01
CA HIS A 104 0.79 3.04 -19.65
C HIS A 104 1.02 4.51 -19.26
N GLY A 105 0.38 5.41 -19.99
CA GLY A 105 0.43 6.86 -19.78
C GLY A 105 1.63 7.57 -20.42
N LEU A 106 2.54 6.86 -21.10
CA LEU A 106 3.70 7.49 -21.75
C LEU A 106 3.36 8.13 -23.09
N ILE A 107 3.88 9.33 -23.32
CA ILE A 107 3.84 10.00 -24.64
C ILE A 107 5.03 9.50 -25.49
N LEU A 108 4.76 8.58 -26.39
CA LEU A 108 5.77 7.89 -27.20
C LEU A 108 5.29 7.69 -28.66
N PRO A 109 6.15 7.25 -29.59
CA PRO A 109 5.72 6.86 -30.93
C PRO A 109 4.78 5.64 -30.87
N SER A 110 3.67 5.64 -31.62
CA SER A 110 2.65 4.57 -31.57
C SER A 110 3.21 3.16 -31.82
N GLY A 111 4.24 3.01 -32.64
CA GLY A 111 4.93 1.73 -32.85
C GLY A 111 5.74 1.23 -31.64
N MET A 112 5.86 2.01 -30.57
CA MET A 112 6.50 1.67 -29.30
C MET A 112 5.49 1.50 -28.16
N ASP A 113 4.18 1.61 -28.45
CA ASP A 113 3.11 1.62 -27.47
C ASP A 113 2.86 0.25 -26.80
N GLY A 114 3.23 -0.83 -27.47
CA GLY A 114 3.20 -2.16 -26.90
C GLY A 114 1.88 -2.92 -27.06
N VAL A 115 0.93 -2.39 -27.83
CA VAL A 115 -0.36 -3.06 -28.07
C VAL A 115 -0.21 -4.16 -29.12
N ALA A 116 -0.34 -5.41 -28.68
CA ALA A 116 -0.21 -6.58 -29.54
C ALA A 116 -1.25 -6.56 -30.68
N GLY A 117 -0.79 -6.79 -31.90
CA GLY A 117 -1.65 -6.80 -33.10
C GLY A 117 -2.03 -5.42 -33.64
N LEU A 118 -1.86 -4.35 -32.87
CA LEU A 118 -2.13 -2.97 -33.30
C LEU A 118 -0.84 -2.21 -33.58
N SER A 119 0.03 -2.03 -32.58
CA SER A 119 1.26 -1.26 -32.69
C SER A 119 2.50 -2.13 -32.91
N GLN A 120 2.40 -3.42 -32.60
CA GLN A 120 3.47 -4.40 -32.76
C GLN A 120 2.94 -5.84 -32.87
N PRO A 121 3.73 -6.79 -33.37
CA PRO A 121 3.45 -8.21 -33.17
C PRO A 121 3.65 -8.63 -31.72
N VAL A 122 3.04 -9.74 -31.32
CA VAL A 122 3.30 -10.34 -29.99
C VAL A 122 4.77 -10.78 -29.86
N ILE A 123 5.28 -10.75 -28.64
CA ILE A 123 6.58 -11.31 -28.29
C ILE A 123 6.36 -12.79 -27.97
N GLN A 124 6.85 -13.69 -28.82
CA GLN A 124 6.73 -15.14 -28.61
C GLN A 124 7.62 -15.59 -27.42
N PRO A 125 7.31 -16.74 -26.80
CA PRO A 125 8.19 -17.34 -25.81
C PRO A 125 9.64 -17.45 -26.31
N GLY A 126 10.60 -16.93 -25.53
CA GLY A 126 12.01 -16.89 -25.86
C GLY A 126 12.49 -15.69 -26.69
N GLU A 127 11.58 -14.89 -27.23
CA GLU A 127 11.95 -13.68 -27.98
C GLU A 127 12.26 -12.48 -27.07
N THR A 128 13.02 -11.54 -27.61
CA THR A 128 13.31 -10.25 -26.99
C THR A 128 12.98 -9.11 -27.95
N PHE A 129 12.16 -8.17 -27.48
CA PHE A 129 11.82 -6.95 -28.23
C PHE A 129 12.50 -5.73 -27.61
N ALA A 130 12.84 -4.75 -28.43
CA ALA A 130 13.42 -3.49 -28.02
C ALA A 130 12.42 -2.35 -28.18
N TYR A 131 12.16 -1.64 -27.11
CA TYR A 131 11.38 -0.41 -27.09
C TYR A 131 12.34 0.76 -26.86
N GLU A 132 12.46 1.68 -27.82
CA GLU A 132 13.38 2.79 -27.73
C GLU A 132 12.67 4.11 -28.04
N PHE A 133 12.67 5.02 -27.07
CA PHE A 133 12.01 6.33 -27.18
C PHE A 133 12.64 7.36 -26.26
N THR A 134 12.30 8.63 -26.48
CA THR A 134 12.69 9.74 -25.60
C THR A 134 11.52 10.09 -24.69
N LEU A 135 11.78 10.23 -23.40
CA LEU A 135 10.79 10.61 -22.39
C LEU A 135 10.45 12.09 -22.54
N LYS A 136 9.18 12.40 -22.84
CA LYS A 136 8.70 13.76 -23.14
C LYS A 136 7.95 14.41 -21.98
N GLN A 137 7.76 13.68 -20.88
CA GLN A 137 7.00 14.09 -19.71
C GLN A 137 7.70 13.61 -18.45
N HIS A 138 7.26 14.11 -17.30
CA HIS A 138 7.57 13.54 -16.01
C HIS A 138 6.27 13.07 -15.32
N GLY A 139 6.40 12.33 -14.22
CA GLY A 139 5.29 11.86 -13.40
C GLY A 139 5.33 10.37 -13.11
N THR A 140 4.30 9.91 -12.43
CA THR A 140 4.10 8.51 -12.08
C THR A 140 3.31 7.82 -13.17
N GLN A 141 3.97 6.89 -13.86
CA GLN A 141 3.41 6.06 -14.92
C GLN A 141 3.55 4.58 -14.53
N MET A 142 3.02 3.70 -15.35
CA MET A 142 3.03 2.26 -15.10
C MET A 142 3.46 1.51 -16.36
N TYR A 143 3.78 0.24 -16.23
CA TYR A 143 3.90 -0.69 -17.35
C TYR A 143 3.24 -2.00 -16.99
N HIS A 144 2.65 -2.66 -17.97
CA HIS A 144 1.97 -3.93 -17.77
C HIS A 144 1.92 -4.75 -19.06
N SER A 145 1.58 -6.02 -18.93
CA SER A 145 1.36 -6.85 -20.11
C SER A 145 0.18 -6.36 -20.95
N HIS A 146 0.29 -6.45 -22.29
CA HIS A 146 -0.76 -6.19 -23.26
C HIS A 146 -0.85 -7.29 -24.33
N GLY A 147 -0.47 -8.52 -23.96
CA GLY A 147 -0.64 -9.71 -24.80
C GLY A 147 -1.97 -10.43 -24.52
N ASP A 148 -2.24 -10.67 -23.24
CA ASP A 148 -3.49 -11.19 -22.69
C ASP A 148 -3.65 -10.52 -21.31
N GLU A 149 -4.22 -9.33 -21.32
CA GLU A 149 -4.30 -8.47 -20.12
C GLU A 149 -5.01 -9.15 -18.98
N MET A 150 -6.15 -9.79 -19.25
CA MET A 150 -6.96 -10.43 -18.23
C MET A 150 -6.14 -11.48 -17.45
N VAL A 151 -5.42 -12.34 -18.16
CA VAL A 151 -4.62 -13.39 -17.53
C VAL A 151 -3.32 -12.81 -16.97
N GLN A 152 -2.56 -12.03 -17.76
CA GLN A 152 -1.20 -11.67 -17.41
C GLN A 152 -1.16 -10.60 -16.31
N ILE A 153 -2.06 -9.61 -16.33
CA ILE A 153 -2.19 -8.64 -15.23
C ILE A 153 -2.81 -9.31 -14.00
N GLY A 154 -3.86 -10.12 -14.18
CA GLY A 154 -4.47 -10.87 -13.08
C GLY A 154 -3.50 -11.81 -12.37
N LEU A 155 -2.42 -12.25 -13.03
CA LEU A 155 -1.32 -13.00 -12.45
C LEU A 155 -0.15 -12.13 -11.96
N GLY A 156 -0.20 -10.78 -12.13
CA GLY A 156 0.76 -9.85 -11.52
C GLY A 156 1.79 -9.21 -12.45
N ALA A 157 1.63 -9.33 -13.79
CA ALA A 157 2.58 -8.77 -14.76
C ALA A 157 2.42 -7.24 -14.94
N MET A 158 2.87 -6.46 -13.94
CA MET A 158 2.78 -5.00 -13.87
C MET A 158 3.95 -4.39 -13.10
N GLY A 159 4.21 -3.08 -13.28
CA GLY A 159 5.24 -2.35 -12.54
C GLY A 159 5.15 -0.83 -12.75
N PHE A 160 5.85 -0.05 -11.91
CA PHE A 160 5.92 1.40 -12.04
C PHE A 160 6.95 1.84 -13.07
N PHE A 161 6.63 2.92 -13.79
CA PHE A 161 7.56 3.70 -14.56
C PHE A 161 7.52 5.16 -14.06
N VAL A 162 8.48 5.53 -13.23
CA VAL A 162 8.56 6.89 -12.67
C VAL A 162 9.53 7.71 -13.48
N ILE A 163 9.04 8.82 -14.02
CA ILE A 163 9.85 9.79 -14.77
C ILE A 163 10.01 11.02 -13.88
N HIS A 164 11.23 11.28 -13.44
CA HIS A 164 11.52 12.44 -12.62
C HIS A 164 11.62 13.70 -13.49
N PRO A 165 11.15 14.87 -13.00
CA PRO A 165 11.31 16.11 -13.72
C PRO A 165 12.79 16.46 -13.83
N ARG A 166 13.20 17.04 -14.97
CA ARG A 166 14.58 17.50 -15.17
C ARG A 166 15.02 18.52 -14.11
N LYS A 167 14.08 19.30 -13.61
CA LYS A 167 14.28 20.27 -12.53
C LYS A 167 13.10 20.17 -11.57
N ALA A 168 13.33 19.54 -10.42
CA ALA A 168 12.32 19.47 -9.39
C ALA A 168 12.05 20.87 -8.80
N PRO A 169 10.80 21.26 -8.56
CA PRO A 169 10.43 22.55 -7.97
C PRO A 169 10.88 22.65 -6.50
N TYR A 170 10.96 21.53 -5.81
CA TYR A 170 11.39 21.39 -4.42
C TYR A 170 11.92 19.98 -4.16
N LYS A 171 12.57 19.82 -3.01
CA LYS A 171 13.12 18.52 -2.59
C LYS A 171 12.03 17.66 -1.97
N ILE A 172 11.98 16.42 -2.38
CA ILE A 172 11.31 15.32 -1.68
C ILE A 172 12.36 14.59 -0.86
N ASP A 173 12.10 14.36 0.44
CA ASP A 173 13.03 13.66 1.31
C ASP A 173 12.85 12.15 1.24
N ARG A 174 11.60 11.68 1.13
CA ARG A 174 11.23 10.28 0.93
C ARG A 174 10.19 10.17 -0.18
N ASP A 175 10.40 9.27 -1.12
CA ASP A 175 9.52 9.03 -2.25
C ASP A 175 9.18 7.53 -2.28
N PHE A 176 7.90 7.20 -2.10
CA PHE A 176 7.42 5.81 -2.05
C PHE A 176 6.49 5.51 -3.20
N ALA A 177 6.45 4.24 -3.65
CA ALA A 177 5.51 3.76 -4.65
C ALA A 177 4.73 2.54 -4.13
N LEU A 178 3.40 2.59 -4.24
CA LEU A 178 2.47 1.57 -3.79
C LEU A 178 1.52 1.19 -4.93
N PHE A 179 1.65 -0.03 -5.45
CA PHE A 179 0.59 -0.62 -6.26
C PHE A 179 -0.52 -1.13 -5.36
N VAL A 180 -1.76 -0.77 -5.70
CA VAL A 180 -2.95 -1.41 -5.17
C VAL A 180 -3.37 -2.51 -6.14
N ASN A 181 -3.63 -3.69 -5.63
CA ASN A 181 -4.02 -4.82 -6.46
C ASN A 181 -4.85 -5.82 -5.66
N GLU A 182 -5.74 -6.50 -6.35
CA GLU A 182 -6.59 -7.56 -5.82
C GLU A 182 -6.30 -8.90 -6.50
N TRP A 183 -6.55 -9.98 -5.80
CA TRP A 183 -6.30 -11.34 -6.24
C TRP A 183 -7.47 -12.23 -5.87
N ALA A 184 -7.75 -13.22 -6.71
CA ALA A 184 -8.64 -14.32 -6.40
C ALA A 184 -7.83 -15.60 -6.27
N VAL A 185 -7.70 -16.12 -5.04
CA VAL A 185 -6.95 -17.36 -4.75
C VAL A 185 -7.83 -18.25 -3.89
N GLU A 186 -8.22 -19.39 -4.41
CA GLU A 186 -8.95 -20.39 -3.64
C GLU A 186 -8.18 -20.76 -2.36
N PRO A 187 -8.83 -20.89 -1.20
CA PRO A 187 -8.17 -21.31 0.03
C PRO A 187 -7.37 -22.61 -0.14
N GLY A 188 -6.08 -22.58 0.22
CA GLY A 188 -5.18 -23.70 0.03
C GLY A 188 -4.60 -23.87 -1.38
N ALA A 189 -5.10 -23.12 -2.38
CA ALA A 189 -4.52 -23.09 -3.71
C ALA A 189 -3.26 -22.22 -3.76
N SER A 190 -2.44 -22.45 -4.78
CA SER A 190 -1.24 -21.65 -5.03
C SER A 190 -1.32 -20.79 -6.30
N ARG A 191 -2.35 -20.96 -7.13
CA ARG A 191 -2.49 -20.20 -8.38
C ARG A 191 -3.69 -19.26 -8.29
N PRO A 192 -3.50 -17.95 -8.48
CA PRO A 192 -4.60 -17.01 -8.64
C PRO A 192 -5.46 -17.37 -9.86
N ASP A 193 -6.77 -17.21 -9.74
CA ASP A 193 -7.69 -17.34 -10.87
C ASP A 193 -7.85 -15.99 -11.59
N PRO A 194 -7.28 -15.81 -12.78
CA PRO A 194 -7.37 -14.56 -13.52
C PRO A 194 -8.75 -14.34 -14.18
N ASN A 195 -9.65 -15.32 -14.14
CA ASN A 195 -10.99 -15.20 -14.71
C ASN A 195 -11.99 -14.52 -13.77
N VAL A 196 -11.62 -14.36 -12.50
CA VAL A 196 -12.44 -13.64 -11.53
C VAL A 196 -12.36 -12.15 -11.81
N MET A 197 -13.53 -11.52 -12.06
CA MET A 197 -13.65 -10.10 -12.39
C MET A 197 -14.24 -9.27 -11.25
N THR A 198 -14.82 -9.94 -10.25
CA THR A 198 -15.40 -9.42 -9.03
C THR A 198 -15.14 -10.43 -7.92
N ASP A 199 -15.51 -10.14 -6.69
CA ASP A 199 -15.39 -11.07 -5.56
C ASP A 199 -13.94 -11.53 -5.29
N PHE A 200 -12.99 -10.61 -5.40
CA PHE A 200 -11.61 -10.85 -5.01
C PHE A 200 -11.50 -11.09 -3.50
N ASN A 201 -10.58 -11.94 -3.10
CA ASN A 201 -10.43 -12.34 -1.71
C ASN A 201 -9.09 -11.95 -1.07
N ILE A 202 -8.14 -11.45 -1.83
CA ILE A 202 -6.85 -10.95 -1.31
C ILE A 202 -6.58 -9.56 -1.87
N PHE A 203 -6.32 -8.62 -0.99
CA PHE A 203 -6.07 -7.22 -1.33
C PHE A 203 -4.68 -6.82 -0.85
N THR A 204 -3.90 -6.17 -1.71
CA THR A 204 -2.47 -6.02 -1.48
C THR A 204 -1.97 -4.61 -1.75
N PHE A 205 -0.92 -4.20 -1.02
CA PHE A 205 0.03 -3.20 -1.47
C PHE A 205 1.27 -3.90 -2.01
N ASN A 206 1.69 -3.54 -3.23
CA ASN A 206 2.86 -4.13 -3.89
C ASN A 206 2.85 -5.65 -3.88
N SER A 207 1.68 -6.23 -4.20
CA SER A 207 1.45 -7.68 -4.22
C SER A 207 1.79 -8.39 -2.91
N ARG A 208 1.65 -7.67 -1.77
CA ARG A 208 1.77 -8.21 -0.43
C ARG A 208 0.56 -7.82 0.40
N ALA A 209 -0.05 -8.79 1.08
CA ALA A 209 -1.06 -8.56 2.11
C ALA A 209 -0.38 -8.38 3.48
N PHE A 210 -0.82 -7.41 4.27
CA PHE A 210 -0.30 -7.23 5.62
C PHE A 210 -0.61 -8.49 6.49
N PRO A 211 0.35 -8.96 7.30
CA PRO A 211 1.58 -8.32 7.75
C PRO A 211 2.81 -8.50 6.84
N GLY A 212 2.64 -9.01 5.62
CA GLY A 212 3.73 -9.18 4.65
C GLY A 212 4.21 -7.87 4.01
N THR A 213 3.46 -6.78 4.14
CA THR A 213 3.85 -5.46 3.62
C THR A 213 4.95 -4.83 4.47
N ALA A 214 6.01 -4.33 3.83
CA ALA A 214 7.02 -3.54 4.52
C ALA A 214 6.47 -2.15 4.90
N PRO A 215 6.86 -1.58 6.06
CA PRO A 215 6.47 -0.24 6.46
C PRO A 215 7.14 0.83 5.59
N LEU A 216 6.50 2.00 5.51
CA LEU A 216 7.11 3.21 4.99
C LEU A 216 7.86 3.89 6.14
N VAL A 217 9.16 4.16 5.97
CA VAL A 217 10.00 4.74 7.02
C VAL A 217 10.40 6.15 6.66
N ALA A 218 10.11 7.11 7.55
CA ALA A 218 10.42 8.52 7.36
C ALA A 218 10.90 9.16 8.69
N LYS A 219 11.56 10.29 8.58
CA LYS A 219 11.97 11.12 9.72
C LYS A 219 10.91 12.21 9.95
N THR A 220 10.74 12.61 11.20
CA THR A 220 9.88 13.76 11.55
C THR A 220 10.31 15.01 10.78
N GLY A 221 9.35 15.63 10.11
CA GLY A 221 9.57 16.81 9.29
C GLY A 221 9.97 16.51 7.84
N ASP A 222 10.24 15.25 7.46
CA ASP A 222 10.48 14.89 6.06
C ASP A 222 9.27 15.26 5.20
N ARG A 223 9.52 15.80 4.01
CA ARG A 223 8.52 15.86 2.94
C ARG A 223 8.47 14.50 2.26
N VAL A 224 7.37 13.81 2.48
CA VAL A 224 7.15 12.46 1.96
C VAL A 224 6.17 12.51 0.81
N ARG A 225 6.53 11.90 -0.32
CA ARG A 225 5.63 11.62 -1.44
C ARG A 225 5.29 10.14 -1.42
N ILE A 226 4.01 9.83 -1.63
CA ILE A 226 3.53 8.46 -1.84
C ILE A 226 2.82 8.45 -3.19
N ARG A 227 3.37 7.66 -4.12
CA ARG A 227 2.84 7.40 -5.45
C ARG A 227 1.97 6.16 -5.38
N ILE A 228 0.75 6.24 -5.84
CA ILE A 228 -0.19 5.14 -5.81
C ILE A 228 -0.60 4.83 -7.24
N GLY A 229 -0.44 3.58 -7.67
CA GLY A 229 -0.85 3.11 -9.00
C GLY A 229 -1.84 1.96 -8.87
N ASN A 230 -2.78 1.91 -9.80
CA ASN A 230 -3.82 0.88 -9.86
C ASN A 230 -3.93 0.33 -11.28
N ILE A 231 -3.61 -0.95 -11.45
CA ILE A 231 -3.84 -1.72 -12.69
C ILE A 231 -4.85 -2.85 -12.46
N GLY A 232 -5.43 -2.91 -11.25
CA GLY A 232 -6.46 -3.87 -10.89
C GLY A 232 -7.82 -3.58 -11.51
N GLN A 233 -8.85 -4.26 -11.02
CA GLN A 233 -10.23 -4.19 -11.50
C GLN A 233 -11.10 -3.26 -10.64
N GLU A 234 -10.68 -3.00 -9.39
CA GLU A 234 -11.46 -2.25 -8.43
C GLU A 234 -10.85 -0.88 -8.12
N SER A 235 -11.72 0.07 -7.75
CA SER A 235 -11.29 1.39 -7.26
C SER A 235 -10.99 1.33 -5.76
N HIS A 236 -9.88 1.92 -5.34
CA HIS A 236 -9.42 1.89 -3.96
C HIS A 236 -9.33 3.29 -3.36
N PRO A 237 -10.17 3.64 -2.36
CA PRO A 237 -10.02 4.84 -1.56
C PRO A 237 -8.89 4.63 -0.52
N ILE A 238 -7.72 5.20 -0.76
CA ILE A 238 -6.54 5.06 0.10
C ILE A 238 -6.51 6.17 1.13
N HIS A 239 -6.52 5.79 2.41
CA HIS A 239 -6.56 6.66 3.57
C HIS A 239 -5.27 6.59 4.38
N LEU A 240 -4.77 7.75 4.80
CA LEU A 240 -3.62 7.88 5.69
C LEU A 240 -4.04 8.53 7.00
N HIS A 241 -3.77 7.86 8.10
CA HIS A 241 -4.01 8.36 9.44
C HIS A 241 -3.04 9.50 9.84
N GLY A 242 -3.47 10.34 10.76
CA GLY A 242 -2.64 11.34 11.44
C GLY A 242 -2.11 12.49 10.56
N HIS A 243 -2.46 12.51 9.29
CA HIS A 243 -2.01 13.51 8.34
C HIS A 243 -3.16 14.04 7.49
N SER A 244 -3.08 15.32 7.15
CA SER A 244 -3.79 15.87 6.00
C SER A 244 -2.78 16.00 4.88
N PHE A 245 -3.00 15.31 3.77
CA PHE A 245 -2.13 15.34 2.62
C PHE A 245 -2.67 16.22 1.50
N LYS A 246 -1.83 16.55 0.54
CA LYS A 246 -2.22 17.16 -0.73
C LYS A 246 -2.11 16.11 -1.83
N ILE A 247 -3.09 16.06 -2.72
CA ILE A 247 -2.97 15.32 -3.97
C ILE A 247 -2.22 16.27 -4.92
N VAL A 248 -1.01 15.88 -5.32
CA VAL A 248 -0.09 16.74 -6.06
C VAL A 248 -0.01 16.39 -7.54
N ALA A 249 -0.37 15.14 -7.91
CA ALA A 249 -0.44 14.69 -9.29
C ALA A 249 -1.51 13.60 -9.45
N THR A 250 -2.06 13.48 -10.66
CA THR A 250 -2.94 12.39 -11.11
C THR A 250 -2.54 11.99 -12.54
N ASP A 251 -2.53 10.69 -12.81
CA ASP A 251 -2.20 10.12 -14.13
C ASP A 251 -0.88 10.70 -14.72
N GLY A 252 0.11 10.86 -13.83
CA GLY A 252 1.42 11.42 -14.17
C GLY A 252 1.45 12.93 -14.37
N GLY A 253 0.31 13.62 -14.33
CA GLY A 253 0.23 15.07 -14.49
C GLY A 253 0.23 15.84 -13.17
N ASP A 254 1.07 16.87 -13.04
CA ASP A 254 1.09 17.72 -11.86
C ASP A 254 -0.22 18.52 -11.71
N ILE A 255 -0.80 18.52 -10.52
CA ILE A 255 -1.90 19.41 -10.17
C ILE A 255 -1.33 20.78 -9.81
N PRO A 256 -1.80 21.88 -10.43
CA PRO A 256 -1.36 23.23 -10.08
C PRO A 256 -1.52 23.49 -8.56
N VAL A 257 -0.52 24.15 -7.95
CA VAL A 257 -0.49 24.38 -6.49
C VAL A 257 -1.77 25.04 -5.98
N SER A 258 -2.40 25.91 -6.77
CA SER A 258 -3.66 26.57 -6.44
C SER A 258 -4.87 25.63 -6.41
N ALA A 259 -4.75 24.43 -6.99
CA ALA A 259 -5.80 23.41 -7.02
C ALA A 259 -5.53 22.26 -6.03
N GLN A 260 -4.40 22.26 -5.32
CA GLN A 260 -4.03 21.26 -4.33
C GLN A 260 -4.71 21.58 -2.99
N GLY A 261 -5.90 21.01 -2.77
CA GLY A 261 -6.60 21.10 -1.48
C GLY A 261 -6.15 20.05 -0.47
N PRO A 262 -6.52 20.21 0.82
CA PRO A 262 -6.29 19.19 1.83
C PRO A 262 -7.20 17.98 1.60
N ALA A 263 -6.65 16.78 1.80
CA ALA A 263 -7.38 15.53 1.74
C ALA A 263 -6.84 14.55 2.80
N THR A 264 -7.62 13.54 3.13
CA THR A 264 -7.23 12.43 4.02
C THR A 264 -7.43 11.07 3.34
N THR A 265 -8.13 11.08 2.22
CA THR A 265 -8.40 9.89 1.40
C THR A 265 -8.32 10.28 -0.08
N VAL A 266 -7.66 9.46 -0.89
CA VAL A 266 -7.60 9.60 -2.34
C VAL A 266 -8.17 8.35 -3.01
N LEU A 267 -9.05 8.55 -3.98
CA LEU A 267 -9.58 7.45 -4.80
C LEU A 267 -8.65 7.22 -5.98
N VAL A 268 -8.22 5.98 -6.18
CA VAL A 268 -7.42 5.55 -7.33
C VAL A 268 -8.20 4.47 -8.06
N SER A 269 -8.68 4.80 -9.26
CA SER A 269 -9.46 3.88 -10.10
C SER A 269 -8.55 3.03 -10.99
N PRO A 270 -9.06 1.94 -11.57
CA PRO A 270 -8.31 1.15 -12.57
C PRO A 270 -7.69 2.01 -13.66
N GLY A 271 -6.42 1.76 -13.97
CA GLY A 271 -5.63 2.52 -14.95
C GLY A 271 -5.10 3.86 -14.44
N GLN A 272 -5.39 4.28 -13.20
CA GLN A 272 -4.99 5.58 -12.69
C GLN A 272 -3.77 5.54 -11.79
N THR A 273 -3.09 6.68 -11.71
CA THR A 273 -2.09 6.97 -10.67
C THR A 273 -2.47 8.23 -9.90
N ALA A 274 -2.09 8.31 -8.63
CA ALA A 274 -2.20 9.51 -7.82
C ALA A 274 -0.96 9.67 -6.93
N ASP A 275 -0.42 10.88 -6.87
CA ASP A 275 0.68 11.20 -5.96
C ASP A 275 0.16 12.08 -4.83
N ILE A 276 0.42 11.68 -3.59
CA ILE A 276 0.09 12.46 -2.39
C ILE A 276 1.35 12.90 -1.67
N GLU A 277 1.30 14.07 -1.02
CA GLU A 277 2.40 14.60 -0.22
C GLU A 277 1.99 15.02 1.17
N ILE A 278 2.86 14.73 2.13
CA ILE A 278 2.74 15.13 3.54
C ILE A 278 4.06 15.73 4.04
N ILE A 279 3.95 16.41 5.19
CA ILE A 279 5.07 16.60 6.11
C ILE A 279 4.89 15.58 7.24
N ALA A 280 5.87 14.73 7.43
CA ALA A 280 5.76 13.56 8.30
C ALA A 280 5.72 13.95 9.79
N ASN A 281 4.70 13.52 10.52
CA ASN A 281 4.56 13.66 11.97
C ASN A 281 5.05 12.40 12.67
N ALA A 282 5.74 12.55 13.82
CA ALA A 282 6.22 11.42 14.62
C ALA A 282 5.09 10.47 15.02
N GLY A 283 5.30 9.15 14.92
CA GLY A 283 4.33 8.12 15.27
C GLY A 283 4.34 6.93 14.34
N ASP A 284 3.42 6.01 14.57
CA ASP A 284 3.05 4.91 13.68
C ASP A 284 1.65 5.17 13.12
N TRP A 285 1.54 5.34 11.82
CA TRP A 285 0.33 5.79 11.17
C TRP A 285 -0.18 4.75 10.16
N ALA A 286 -1.41 4.30 10.35
CA ALA A 286 -2.04 3.39 9.41
C ALA A 286 -2.20 4.03 8.02
N LEU A 287 -1.87 3.30 6.98
CA LEU A 287 -2.13 3.61 5.57
C LEU A 287 -2.86 2.40 4.96
N HIS A 288 -4.09 2.59 4.51
CA HIS A 288 -4.92 1.47 4.06
C HIS A 288 -6.01 1.87 3.07
N CYS A 289 -6.55 0.89 2.36
CA CYS A 289 -7.79 1.05 1.63
C CYS A 289 -8.97 1.21 2.60
N HIS A 290 -9.90 2.13 2.34
CA HIS A 290 -11.04 2.41 3.22
C HIS A 290 -12.32 1.62 2.84
N ARG A 291 -12.25 0.67 1.90
CA ARG A 291 -13.29 -0.34 1.70
C ARG A 291 -13.14 -1.40 2.78
N ARG A 292 -14.20 -1.66 3.57
CA ARG A 292 -14.11 -2.39 4.86
C ARG A 292 -13.48 -3.78 4.78
N HIS A 293 -13.70 -4.52 3.69
CA HIS A 293 -13.17 -5.87 3.52
C HIS A 293 -11.74 -5.90 2.94
N HIS A 294 -11.26 -4.80 2.32
CA HIS A 294 -9.92 -4.74 1.75
C HIS A 294 -8.79 -4.74 2.79
N PRO A 295 -8.88 -4.05 3.95
CA PRO A 295 -7.90 -4.15 5.02
C PRO A 295 -8.28 -5.24 6.03
N MET A 296 -8.73 -6.39 5.54
CA MET A 296 -8.99 -7.58 6.35
C MET A 296 -8.32 -8.78 5.67
N ASN A 297 -7.89 -9.75 6.48
CA ASN A 297 -7.46 -11.06 6.01
C ASN A 297 -8.54 -12.08 6.37
N PRO A 298 -9.67 -12.10 5.66
CA PRO A 298 -10.67 -13.13 5.91
C PRO A 298 -10.07 -14.49 5.58
N MET A 299 -10.38 -15.46 6.37
CA MET A 299 -9.94 -16.85 6.18
C MET A 299 -10.74 -17.46 5.04
N GLY A 300 -10.35 -17.15 3.80
CA GLY A 300 -11.07 -17.52 2.59
C GLY A 300 -12.42 -16.81 2.51
N HIS A 301 -12.62 -15.94 1.55
CA HIS A 301 -13.90 -15.24 1.35
C HIS A 301 -15.05 -16.18 1.12
N ASP A 302 -14.78 -17.33 0.48
CA ASP A 302 -15.78 -18.35 0.18
C ASP A 302 -15.99 -19.34 1.33
N THR A 303 -15.30 -19.17 2.47
CA THR A 303 -15.58 -19.97 3.65
C THR A 303 -16.90 -19.51 4.26
N PRO A 304 -17.95 -20.34 4.25
CA PRO A 304 -19.22 -19.98 4.87
C PRO A 304 -19.03 -19.70 6.35
N ASN A 305 -19.45 -18.52 6.78
CA ASN A 305 -19.41 -18.12 8.19
C ASN A 305 -20.61 -17.24 8.52
N VAL A 306 -20.88 -17.09 9.82
CA VAL A 306 -21.89 -16.18 10.34
C VAL A 306 -21.29 -15.42 11.50
N ILE A 307 -21.20 -14.10 11.36
CA ILE A 307 -20.65 -13.19 12.38
C ILE A 307 -21.77 -12.67 13.27
N GLY A 308 -21.52 -12.59 14.59
CA GLY A 308 -22.43 -12.00 15.55
C GLY A 308 -23.67 -12.85 15.86
N VAL A 309 -23.62 -14.16 15.61
CA VAL A 309 -24.68 -15.12 15.92
C VAL A 309 -24.12 -16.24 16.79
N ASN A 310 -24.84 -16.60 17.85
CA ASN A 310 -24.45 -17.72 18.68
C ASN A 310 -24.54 -19.02 17.88
N GLN A 311 -23.41 -19.67 17.68
CA GLN A 311 -23.26 -20.90 16.90
C GLN A 311 -22.97 -22.12 17.79
N ALA A 312 -23.04 -21.97 19.12
CA ALA A 312 -22.75 -23.04 20.04
C ALA A 312 -23.62 -24.27 19.76
N GLY A 313 -23.00 -25.41 19.52
CA GLY A 313 -23.66 -26.68 19.19
C GLY A 313 -24.07 -26.85 17.70
N LEU A 314 -23.90 -25.83 16.87
CA LEU A 314 -24.18 -25.93 15.43
C LEU A 314 -22.91 -26.14 14.59
N GLU A 315 -21.77 -25.74 15.10
CA GLU A 315 -20.49 -25.72 14.37
C GLU A 315 -20.11 -27.11 13.81
N ASP A 316 -20.16 -28.14 14.65
CA ASP A 316 -19.83 -29.51 14.24
C ASP A 316 -20.78 -30.03 13.14
N SER A 317 -22.07 -29.70 13.26
CA SER A 317 -23.07 -30.06 12.25
C SER A 317 -22.85 -29.35 10.93
N ILE A 318 -22.47 -28.07 10.96
CA ILE A 318 -22.19 -27.29 9.77
C ILE A 318 -20.88 -27.75 9.13
N ARG A 319 -19.83 -28.00 9.91
CA ARG A 319 -18.54 -28.52 9.41
C ARG A 319 -18.67 -29.90 8.76
N ALA A 320 -19.61 -30.73 9.23
CA ALA A 320 -19.87 -32.02 8.60
C ALA A 320 -20.44 -31.86 7.17
N LEU A 321 -21.14 -30.76 6.88
CA LEU A 321 -21.70 -30.46 5.58
C LEU A 321 -20.77 -29.56 4.75
N LEU A 322 -20.04 -28.67 5.38
CA LEU A 322 -19.13 -27.68 4.80
C LEU A 322 -17.79 -27.76 5.55
N PRO A 323 -16.87 -28.62 5.15
CA PRO A 323 -15.60 -28.85 5.86
C PRO A 323 -14.75 -27.59 6.09
N GLY A 324 -14.86 -26.58 5.22
CA GLY A 324 -14.17 -25.31 5.36
C GLY A 324 -14.89 -24.29 6.25
N TYR A 325 -16.05 -24.64 6.84
CA TYR A 325 -16.79 -23.69 7.67
C TYR A 325 -16.04 -23.29 8.94
N MET A 326 -16.05 -22.00 9.23
CA MET A 326 -15.43 -21.41 10.41
C MET A 326 -16.45 -20.60 11.21
N ALA A 327 -16.50 -20.84 12.53
CA ALA A 327 -17.26 -19.98 13.44
C ALA A 327 -16.47 -18.70 13.70
N MET A 328 -17.11 -17.55 13.51
CA MET A 328 -16.51 -16.22 13.68
C MET A 328 -16.81 -15.59 15.05
N GLY A 329 -17.31 -16.33 16.01
CA GLY A 329 -17.68 -15.84 17.35
C GLY A 329 -18.92 -14.92 17.38
N GLU A 330 -19.50 -14.73 18.56
CA GLU A 330 -20.69 -13.88 18.73
C GLU A 330 -20.39 -12.39 18.57
N HIS A 331 -19.17 -11.95 18.89
CA HIS A 331 -18.70 -10.56 18.79
C HIS A 331 -17.86 -10.32 17.53
N GLY A 332 -17.90 -11.24 16.56
CA GLY A 332 -17.19 -11.16 15.31
C GLY A 332 -15.68 -11.32 15.46
N MET A 333 -14.92 -10.51 14.74
CA MET A 333 -13.45 -10.61 14.73
C MET A 333 -12.80 -10.44 16.12
N HIS A 334 -13.47 -9.77 17.05
CA HIS A 334 -12.93 -9.54 18.39
C HIS A 334 -12.71 -10.84 19.16
N ASP A 335 -13.65 -11.77 19.07
CA ASP A 335 -13.55 -13.07 19.77
C ASP A 335 -12.40 -13.94 19.21
N MET A 336 -11.91 -13.61 18.03
CA MET A 336 -10.86 -14.36 17.34
C MET A 336 -9.46 -13.73 17.53
N MET A 337 -9.37 -12.50 18.05
CA MET A 337 -8.08 -11.80 18.20
C MET A 337 -7.11 -12.50 19.14
N ASP A 338 -7.62 -13.26 20.10
CA ASP A 338 -6.81 -14.00 21.08
C ASP A 338 -6.65 -15.49 20.72
N MET A 339 -7.26 -15.94 19.62
CA MET A 339 -7.16 -17.33 19.17
C MET A 339 -5.95 -17.52 18.26
N ASN A 340 -4.95 -18.26 18.73
CA ASN A 340 -3.84 -18.71 17.89
C ASN A 340 -4.31 -19.90 17.03
N MET A 341 -5.10 -19.62 15.99
CA MET A 341 -5.58 -20.63 15.06
C MET A 341 -4.62 -20.75 13.88
N GLU A 342 -3.99 -21.92 13.73
CA GLU A 342 -3.37 -22.28 12.47
C GLU A 342 -4.48 -22.43 11.43
N GLY A 343 -4.47 -21.56 10.42
CA GLY A 343 -5.35 -21.66 9.27
C GLY A 343 -5.02 -22.88 8.39
N PRO A 344 -5.84 -23.20 7.40
CA PRO A 344 -5.47 -24.17 6.38
C PRO A 344 -4.10 -23.85 5.75
N GLU A 345 -3.41 -24.88 5.29
CA GLU A 345 -2.12 -24.70 4.62
C GLU A 345 -2.26 -23.71 3.43
N ASN A 346 -1.24 -22.86 3.25
CA ASN A 346 -1.17 -21.87 2.18
C ASN A 346 -2.38 -20.91 2.11
N THR A 347 -2.79 -20.36 3.26
CA THR A 347 -3.83 -19.32 3.36
C THR A 347 -3.28 -18.04 4.00
N LEU A 348 -4.02 -16.94 3.89
CA LEU A 348 -3.67 -15.70 4.57
C LEU A 348 -3.64 -15.89 6.09
N PRO A 349 -2.67 -15.29 6.80
CA PRO A 349 -2.74 -15.22 8.25
C PRO A 349 -4.00 -14.45 8.67
N MET A 350 -4.74 -14.99 9.65
CA MET A 350 -6.00 -14.40 10.09
C MET A 350 -5.83 -12.99 10.65
N MET A 351 -4.77 -12.76 11.40
CA MET A 351 -4.48 -11.48 12.04
C MET A 351 -3.38 -10.73 11.32
N GLY A 352 -3.43 -9.40 11.40
CA GLY A 352 -2.43 -8.50 10.85
C GLY A 352 -1.10 -8.46 11.61
N GLY A 353 -0.85 -9.40 12.53
CA GLY A 353 0.36 -9.48 13.35
C GLY A 353 0.27 -8.70 14.66
N ASP A 354 1.33 -8.79 15.46
CA ASP A 354 1.38 -8.16 16.78
C ASP A 354 1.69 -6.67 16.70
N GLY A 355 0.93 -5.89 17.44
CA GLY A 355 1.14 -4.46 17.66
C GLY A 355 1.56 -4.14 19.08
N PRO A 356 1.86 -2.88 19.41
CA PRO A 356 2.31 -2.47 20.74
C PRO A 356 1.23 -2.59 21.82
N PHE A 357 -0.03 -2.80 21.45
CA PHE A 357 -1.17 -2.90 22.35
C PHE A 357 -1.99 -4.19 22.12
N GLY A 358 -1.42 -5.21 21.51
CA GLY A 358 -2.07 -6.45 21.14
C GLY A 358 -2.10 -6.68 19.64
N SER A 359 -2.87 -7.65 19.19
CA SER A 359 -2.98 -7.99 17.77
C SER A 359 -3.62 -6.86 16.96
N ILE A 360 -3.07 -6.59 15.78
CA ILE A 360 -3.60 -5.60 14.85
C ILE A 360 -4.76 -6.25 14.09
N GLY A 361 -5.97 -5.71 14.25
CA GLY A 361 -7.20 -6.21 13.60
C GLY A 361 -7.33 -5.84 12.11
N MET A 362 -6.24 -5.39 11.47
CA MET A 362 -6.20 -5.03 10.05
C MET A 362 -5.16 -5.88 9.33
N GLY A 363 -5.44 -6.22 8.10
CA GLY A 363 -4.59 -6.99 7.21
C GLY A 363 -4.77 -6.52 5.77
N GLY A 364 -4.56 -7.38 4.79
CA GLY A 364 -4.83 -7.09 3.38
C GLY A 364 -4.09 -5.85 2.86
N MET A 365 -4.84 -4.95 2.24
CA MET A 365 -4.34 -3.68 1.69
C MET A 365 -4.13 -2.65 2.82
N PHE A 366 -3.13 -2.93 3.64
CA PHE A 366 -2.73 -2.16 4.81
C PHE A 366 -1.20 -2.11 4.93
N THR A 367 -0.67 -1.01 5.41
CA THR A 367 0.72 -0.86 5.84
C THR A 367 0.82 0.26 6.88
N ILE A 368 2.02 0.50 7.40
CA ILE A 368 2.27 1.50 8.45
C ILE A 368 3.32 2.49 7.96
N LEU A 369 3.00 3.78 8.05
CA LEU A 369 4.00 4.84 7.95
C LEU A 369 4.62 5.04 9.33
N LYS A 370 5.88 4.62 9.50
CA LYS A 370 6.66 4.72 10.73
C LYS A 370 7.56 5.95 10.70
N VAL A 371 7.24 6.94 11.52
CA VAL A 371 7.96 8.22 11.57
C VAL A 371 8.69 8.37 12.90
N ARG A 372 10.00 8.65 12.84
CA ARG A 372 10.88 8.80 14.01
C ARG A 372 11.70 10.09 13.94
N ASP A 373 12.01 10.68 15.08
CA ASP A 373 12.90 11.86 15.14
C ASP A 373 14.33 11.55 14.68
N LYS A 374 14.74 10.30 14.89
CA LYS A 374 16.07 9.83 14.50
C LYS A 374 15.95 8.53 13.73
N ILE A 375 16.46 8.52 12.50
CA ILE A 375 16.58 7.35 11.63
C ILE A 375 18.05 7.24 11.24
N THR A 376 18.65 6.07 11.49
CA THR A 376 20.02 5.75 11.08
C THR A 376 20.06 5.02 9.75
N ASP A 377 19.07 4.18 9.50
CA ASP A 377 18.89 3.44 8.24
C ASP A 377 17.40 3.38 7.91
N TYR A 378 17.04 3.94 6.76
CA TYR A 378 15.67 3.94 6.27
C TYR A 378 15.18 2.58 5.71
N ASN A 379 16.11 1.64 5.54
CA ASN A 379 15.78 0.29 5.03
C ASN A 379 15.49 -0.70 6.17
N VAL A 380 15.64 -0.27 7.41
CA VAL A 380 15.40 -1.08 8.61
C VAL A 380 14.12 -0.59 9.30
N ASP A 381 13.24 -1.51 9.66
CA ASP A 381 12.07 -1.20 10.48
C ASP A 381 12.52 -0.64 11.84
N PRO A 382 12.15 0.60 12.19
CA PRO A 382 12.59 1.24 13.44
C PRO A 382 11.86 0.69 14.69
N GLY A 383 11.06 -0.37 14.57
CA GLY A 383 10.22 -0.90 15.64
C GLY A 383 8.98 -0.04 15.89
N TRP A 384 8.30 -0.30 17.02
CA TRP A 384 7.08 0.44 17.40
C TRP A 384 7.41 1.79 18.04
N TYR A 385 6.54 2.78 17.81
CA TYR A 385 6.67 4.12 18.36
C TYR A 385 6.37 4.13 19.86
N ALA A 386 7.31 4.69 20.65
CA ALA A 386 7.09 4.92 22.07
C ALA A 386 6.29 6.24 22.25
N ASN A 387 4.99 6.11 22.45
CA ASN A 387 4.14 7.27 22.66
C ASN A 387 4.56 8.05 23.92
N PRO A 388 4.60 9.38 23.91
CA PRO A 388 4.86 10.19 25.08
C PRO A 388 3.86 9.88 26.21
N PRO A 389 4.25 9.96 27.49
CA PRO A 389 3.35 9.76 28.60
C PRO A 389 2.11 10.66 28.51
N GLY A 390 0.93 10.08 28.74
CA GLY A 390 -0.36 10.79 28.72
C GLY A 390 -0.94 11.05 27.30
N THR A 391 -0.31 10.53 26.25
CA THR A 391 -0.80 10.67 24.87
C THR A 391 -1.48 9.40 24.32
N VAL A 392 -1.58 8.36 25.13
CA VAL A 392 -2.30 7.12 24.79
C VAL A 392 -3.68 7.16 25.45
N ALA A 393 -4.71 6.82 24.69
CA ALA A 393 -6.05 6.66 25.25
C ALA A 393 -6.04 5.59 26.35
N HIS A 394 -6.73 5.85 27.43
CA HIS A 394 -6.76 4.96 28.61
C HIS A 394 -8.19 4.73 29.08
N ARG A 395 -8.37 3.64 29.81
CA ARG A 395 -9.64 3.32 30.45
C ARG A 395 -9.97 4.33 31.53
N VAL A 396 -11.20 4.82 31.53
CA VAL A 396 -11.76 5.64 32.60
C VAL A 396 -12.65 4.74 33.45
N ASP A 397 -12.38 4.66 34.75
CA ASP A 397 -13.18 3.88 35.68
C ASP A 397 -14.44 4.69 36.08
N GLY A 398 -15.58 4.02 35.98
CA GLY A 398 -16.91 4.58 36.30
C GLY A 398 -17.63 5.23 35.09
N PRO A 399 -18.92 5.49 35.21
CA PRO A 399 -19.66 6.20 34.20
C PRO A 399 -19.08 7.63 34.01
N PRO A 400 -19.06 8.15 32.77
CA PRO A 400 -18.65 9.54 32.54
C PRO A 400 -19.40 10.45 33.50
N GLN A 401 -18.71 11.23 34.33
CA GLN A 401 -19.34 12.32 35.02
C GLN A 401 -19.87 13.27 33.95
N ALA A 402 -21.20 13.31 33.80
CA ALA A 402 -21.81 14.35 33.00
C ALA A 402 -21.22 15.67 33.50
N ALA A 403 -20.65 16.44 32.60
CA ALA A 403 -20.24 17.81 32.93
C ALA A 403 -21.43 18.44 33.66
N GLN A 404 -21.28 18.71 34.94
CA GLN A 404 -22.28 19.53 35.63
C GLN A 404 -22.21 20.86 34.93
N GLU A 405 -23.13 21.09 33.98
CA GLU A 405 -23.37 22.44 33.53
C GLU A 405 -23.76 23.21 34.81
N ASP A 406 -23.02 24.26 35.10
CA ASP A 406 -23.40 25.24 36.12
C ASP A 406 -24.66 25.91 35.64
N VAL A 407 -25.80 25.23 35.78
CA VAL A 407 -27.12 25.77 35.45
C VAL A 407 -27.53 26.69 36.56
N GLU A 408 -27.51 27.95 36.29
CA GLU A 408 -28.08 28.98 37.18
C GLU A 408 -29.59 29.02 36.96
N TYR A 409 -30.36 29.03 38.03
CA TYR A 409 -31.81 29.12 38.01
C TYR A 409 -32.25 30.50 38.48
N THR A 410 -33.30 31.07 37.88
CA THR A 410 -33.87 32.37 38.26
C THR A 410 -35.37 32.28 38.35
N CYS A 411 -35.98 33.26 39.07
CA CYS A 411 -37.41 33.40 39.09
C CYS A 411 -37.87 34.31 37.93
N PRO A 412 -38.85 33.88 37.11
CA PRO A 412 -39.39 34.73 36.05
C PRO A 412 -39.93 36.07 36.49
N MET A 413 -40.42 36.14 37.75
CA MET A 413 -40.99 37.38 38.36
C MET A 413 -39.96 38.17 39.19
N HIS A 414 -38.87 37.51 39.61
CA HIS A 414 -37.79 38.07 40.43
C HIS A 414 -36.46 37.72 39.86
N PRO A 415 -36.02 38.33 38.76
CA PRO A 415 -34.77 37.96 38.08
C PRO A 415 -33.50 38.09 38.92
N GLU A 416 -33.55 38.87 39.99
CA GLU A 416 -32.49 39.02 40.97
C GLU A 416 -32.33 37.83 41.89
N VAL A 417 -33.30 36.90 41.92
CA VAL A 417 -33.18 35.62 42.66
C VAL A 417 -32.47 34.63 41.78
N LEU A 418 -31.21 34.35 42.10
CA LEU A 418 -30.38 33.37 41.44
C LEU A 418 -30.11 32.20 42.38
N SER A 419 -30.13 30.97 41.85
CA SER A 419 -29.85 29.75 42.58
C SER A 419 -29.05 28.78 41.73
N LYS A 420 -28.10 28.04 42.31
CA LYS A 420 -27.39 26.95 41.66
C LYS A 420 -28.14 25.61 41.66
N THR A 421 -29.29 25.58 42.33
CA THR A 421 -30.14 24.37 42.43
C THR A 421 -31.57 24.71 42.05
N PRO A 422 -32.29 23.76 41.42
CA PRO A 422 -33.72 23.93 41.18
C PRO A 422 -34.49 24.07 42.49
N GLY A 423 -35.52 24.89 42.56
CA GLY A 423 -36.29 25.15 43.77
C GLY A 423 -37.41 26.14 43.52
N ASN A 424 -37.94 26.69 44.60
CA ASN A 424 -38.99 27.75 44.55
C ASN A 424 -38.40 29.10 44.95
N CYS A 425 -38.89 30.13 44.33
CA CYS A 425 -38.52 31.51 44.64
C CYS A 425 -38.91 31.88 46.09
N PRO A 426 -37.95 32.32 46.93
CA PRO A 426 -38.25 32.68 48.31
C PRO A 426 -39.15 33.91 48.46
N LYS A 427 -39.28 34.69 47.35
CA LYS A 427 -40.15 35.94 47.40
C LYS A 427 -41.57 35.67 46.99
N CYS A 428 -41.84 34.71 46.08
CA CYS A 428 -43.18 34.49 45.54
C CYS A 428 -43.64 33.05 45.48
N GLY A 429 -42.75 32.05 45.83
CA GLY A 429 -43.10 30.66 45.83
C GLY A 429 -43.12 29.99 44.43
N MET A 430 -42.92 30.75 43.35
CA MET A 430 -42.89 30.19 42.00
C MET A 430 -41.65 29.36 41.78
N LYS A 431 -41.75 28.30 40.93
CA LYS A 431 -40.63 27.45 40.52
C LYS A 431 -39.57 28.27 39.77
N LEU A 432 -38.33 28.11 40.18
CA LEU A 432 -37.19 28.68 39.48
C LEU A 432 -36.99 27.94 38.15
N VAL A 433 -36.61 28.70 37.10
CA VAL A 433 -36.35 28.17 35.74
C VAL A 433 -34.88 28.37 35.39
N PRO A 434 -34.28 27.50 34.55
CA PRO A 434 -32.91 27.65 34.09
C PRO A 434 -32.70 28.99 33.37
N VAL A 435 -31.60 29.69 33.68
CA VAL A 435 -31.17 30.87 32.97
C VAL A 435 -30.62 30.46 31.61
N GLN A 436 -31.31 30.83 30.52
CA GLN A 436 -30.78 30.66 29.18
C GLN A 436 -29.62 31.64 28.96
N LYS A 437 -28.38 31.14 28.94
CA LYS A 437 -27.26 31.92 28.41
C LYS A 437 -27.50 32.16 26.92
N LYS A 438 -27.72 33.41 26.53
CA LYS A 438 -27.70 33.81 25.12
C LYS A 438 -26.33 33.42 24.57
N SER A 439 -26.30 32.49 23.61
CA SER A 439 -25.13 32.26 22.78
C SER A 439 -24.74 33.57 22.11
N GLY A 440 -23.67 34.19 22.57
CA GLY A 440 -23.08 35.33 21.89
C GLY A 440 -22.57 34.86 20.52
N ASN A 441 -22.87 35.62 19.50
CA ASN A 441 -22.32 35.47 18.14
C ASN A 441 -20.81 35.55 18.13
#